data_ecc22d3eba6b8e007b2d8de986e52614
#
_entry.id   ecc22d3eba6b8e007b2d8de986e52614
#
_cell.length_a   1.000
_cell.length_b   1.000
_cell.length_c   1.000
_cell.angle_alpha   90.00
_cell.angle_beta   90.00
_cell.angle_gamma   90.00
#
_symmetry.space_group_name_H-M   'P 1'
#
loop_
_entity.id
_entity.type
_entity.pdbx_description
1 polymer ?
#
loop_
_entity_poly.entity_id
_entity_poly.type
_entity_poly.pdbx_seq_one_letter_code
_entity_poly.pdbx_strand_id
1 'polypeptide(L)'
;MLNAIKDPIQGFFLAMVLCLFTPVLAAQPLPVVASFSILADMVREVGGPHVEVTSLVGPNTDAHVFDPTPADAKRIASARLVFVNGLGFEGWLDRLVKASGYRGPIVIASKGVKSPLQLKDDHHHGSASKGHGHQHSHGAPDPHAWQNLANAERYVETIRIALAAALPAHSAAFEQRAADYNKRIRALDQATKAQIATVPVERRRVITSHDAFGYFAAAYGVTFYPLQGLATGSEPTAAEVVRVIDLIKKNKVTAIFTENISDPRVLERIAKDSGAKVGGRLYADALTEPGTAADTYLKMFELNVATIVQGMSGKASP
;
A
#
# COMPACT_ATOMS: atom_id res chain seq x y z
N MET A 1 99.48 25.91 -7.39
CA MET A 1 98.42 26.71 -6.71
C MET A 1 97.12 26.36 -7.38
N LEU A 2 96.36 25.36 -6.89
CA LEU A 2 95.09 24.98 -7.41
C LEU A 2 94.10 24.86 -6.20
N ASN A 3 93.17 25.78 -6.13
CA ASN A 3 92.03 25.69 -5.17
C ASN A 3 90.92 24.83 -5.77
N ALA A 4 90.61 23.77 -5.08
CA ALA A 4 89.44 22.92 -5.37
C ALA A 4 88.17 23.48 -4.69
N ILE A 5 87.22 23.78 -5.54
CA ILE A 5 85.85 24.16 -5.11
C ILE A 5 85.06 22.88 -4.86
N LYS A 6 84.53 22.72 -3.63
CA LYS A 6 83.59 21.65 -3.29
C LYS A 6 82.17 22.16 -3.53
N ASP A 7 81.43 21.52 -4.41
CA ASP A 7 80.01 21.73 -4.58
C ASP A 7 79.22 20.89 -3.53
N PRO A 8 78.17 21.44 -2.84
CA PRO A 8 77.34 20.66 -1.99
C PRO A 8 76.20 20.05 -2.78
N ILE A 9 76.10 18.75 -2.76
CA ILE A 9 74.94 17.95 -3.28
C ILE A 9 73.72 18.28 -2.50
N GLN A 10 72.78 19.00 -3.11
CA GLN A 10 71.44 19.20 -2.60
C GLN A 10 70.64 17.89 -2.77
N GLY A 11 70.46 17.19 -1.64
CA GLY A 11 69.53 16.04 -1.56
C GLY A 11 68.07 16.48 -1.66
N PHE A 12 67.42 16.19 -2.78
CA PHE A 12 66.00 16.42 -3.00
C PHE A 12 65.22 15.28 -2.32
N PHE A 13 64.66 15.50 -1.13
CA PHE A 13 63.72 14.57 -0.49
C PHE A 13 62.37 14.67 -1.19
N LEU A 14 62.07 13.75 -2.09
CA LEU A 14 60.74 13.55 -2.67
C LEU A 14 59.87 12.84 -1.63
N ALA A 15 59.12 13.62 -0.88
CA ALA A 15 58.08 13.09 0.03
C ALA A 15 56.95 12.51 -0.81
N MET A 16 56.95 11.20 -1.00
CA MET A 16 55.86 10.44 -1.65
C MET A 16 54.65 10.37 -0.67
N VAL A 17 53.68 11.27 -0.83
CA VAL A 17 52.43 11.23 -0.12
C VAL A 17 51.62 10.05 -0.63
N LEU A 18 51.70 8.92 0.08
CA LEU A 18 50.87 7.74 -0.17
C LEU A 18 49.45 8.03 0.34
N CYS A 19 48.59 8.53 -0.54
CA CYS A 19 47.14 8.63 -0.26
C CYS A 19 46.62 7.21 -0.09
N LEU A 20 46.44 6.79 1.15
CA LEU A 20 45.70 5.56 1.52
C LEU A 20 44.23 5.75 1.13
N PHE A 21 43.90 5.36 -0.09
CA PHE A 21 42.50 5.11 -0.45
C PHE A 21 42.01 3.93 0.38
N THR A 22 41.48 4.20 1.58
CA THR A 22 40.70 3.20 2.27
C THR A 22 39.39 2.99 1.48
N PRO A 23 39.14 1.79 0.94
CA PRO A 23 37.84 1.52 0.34
C PRO A 23 36.78 1.78 1.39
N VAL A 24 35.89 2.75 1.17
CA VAL A 24 34.68 2.91 1.95
C VAL A 24 33.87 1.67 1.68
N LEU A 25 33.90 0.71 2.60
CA LEU A 25 33.04 -0.45 2.56
C LEU A 25 31.61 0.07 2.63
N ALA A 26 30.91 0.06 1.49
CA ALA A 26 29.53 0.47 1.44
C ALA A 26 28.76 -0.39 2.47
N ALA A 27 28.16 0.26 3.46
CA ALA A 27 27.38 -0.45 4.46
C ALA A 27 26.26 -1.21 3.75
N GLN A 28 26.10 -2.51 4.07
CA GLN A 28 25.03 -3.33 3.52
C GLN A 28 23.67 -2.70 3.87
N PRO A 29 22.72 -2.63 2.91
CA PRO A 29 21.39 -2.14 3.19
C PRO A 29 20.72 -2.93 4.32
N LEU A 30 19.93 -2.25 5.15
CA LEU A 30 19.19 -2.89 6.24
C LEU A 30 18.11 -3.81 5.66
N PRO A 31 18.13 -5.13 5.93
CA PRO A 31 17.06 -6.02 5.46
C PRO A 31 15.78 -5.76 6.26
N VAL A 32 14.73 -5.39 5.55
CA VAL A 32 13.40 -5.14 6.12
C VAL A 32 12.33 -5.92 5.35
N VAL A 33 11.29 -6.33 6.06
CA VAL A 33 10.14 -7.02 5.48
C VAL A 33 8.91 -6.12 5.62
N ALA A 34 8.11 -6.03 4.57
CA ALA A 34 6.79 -5.42 4.60
C ALA A 34 5.73 -6.48 4.31
N SER A 35 4.57 -6.40 4.93
CA SER A 35 3.51 -7.41 4.81
C SER A 35 2.95 -7.50 3.39
N PHE A 36 2.80 -6.38 2.66
CA PHE A 36 2.23 -6.34 1.31
C PHE A 36 2.85 -5.27 0.43
N SER A 37 2.58 -5.37 -0.87
CA SER A 37 3.28 -4.61 -1.91
C SER A 37 3.17 -3.09 -1.78
N ILE A 38 2.00 -2.54 -1.39
CA ILE A 38 1.78 -1.10 -1.20
C ILE A 38 2.67 -0.58 -0.05
N LEU A 39 2.67 -1.27 1.08
CA LEU A 39 3.51 -0.89 2.22
C LEU A 39 5.00 -1.04 1.90
N ALA A 40 5.37 -2.08 1.14
CA ALA A 40 6.74 -2.28 0.69
C ALA A 40 7.24 -1.11 -0.18
N ASP A 41 6.40 -0.58 -1.05
CA ASP A 41 6.71 0.60 -1.87
C ASP A 41 6.94 1.84 -1.00
N MET A 42 6.03 2.11 -0.04
CA MET A 42 6.20 3.24 0.90
C MET A 42 7.51 3.13 1.70
N VAL A 43 7.87 1.92 2.15
CA VAL A 43 9.13 1.67 2.87
C VAL A 43 10.34 1.90 1.97
N ARG A 44 10.31 1.48 0.69
CA ARG A 44 11.38 1.76 -0.29
C ARG A 44 11.52 3.25 -0.58
N GLU A 45 10.42 3.97 -0.71
CA GLU A 45 10.42 5.42 -0.96
C GLU A 45 11.11 6.19 0.18
N VAL A 46 10.83 5.83 1.43
CA VAL A 46 11.43 6.48 2.61
C VAL A 46 12.86 5.99 2.86
N GLY A 47 13.10 4.69 2.75
CA GLY A 47 14.39 4.07 3.09
C GLY A 47 15.48 4.28 2.05
N GLY A 48 15.09 4.40 0.77
CA GLY A 48 16.01 4.56 -0.35
C GLY A 48 17.07 3.45 -0.40
N PRO A 49 18.32 3.80 -0.71
CA PRO A 49 19.40 2.82 -0.86
C PRO A 49 19.88 2.22 0.48
N HIS A 50 19.38 2.71 1.60
CA HIS A 50 19.80 2.25 2.93
C HIS A 50 19.01 1.04 3.44
N VAL A 51 17.98 0.60 2.71
CA VAL A 51 17.15 -0.55 3.07
C VAL A 51 17.00 -1.51 1.89
N GLU A 52 16.96 -2.80 2.19
CA GLU A 52 16.56 -3.84 1.25
C GLU A 52 15.18 -4.37 1.67
N VAL A 53 14.16 -4.04 0.86
CA VAL A 53 12.76 -4.30 1.23
C VAL A 53 12.22 -5.53 0.52
N THR A 54 11.85 -6.55 1.29
CA THR A 54 11.12 -7.72 0.82
C THR A 54 9.63 -7.58 1.15
N SER A 55 8.74 -7.74 0.16
CA SER A 55 7.30 -7.88 0.39
C SER A 55 6.95 -9.35 0.62
N LEU A 56 6.15 -9.65 1.65
CA LEU A 56 5.63 -11.01 1.85
C LEU A 56 4.56 -11.33 0.82
N VAL A 57 3.55 -10.47 0.75
CA VAL A 57 2.51 -10.58 -0.28
C VAL A 57 2.93 -9.72 -1.46
N GLY A 58 3.11 -10.36 -2.61
CA GLY A 58 3.60 -9.74 -3.84
C GLY A 58 2.56 -8.94 -4.60
N PRO A 59 2.93 -8.44 -5.78
CA PRO A 59 2.02 -7.78 -6.70
C PRO A 59 0.83 -8.67 -7.09
N ASN A 60 -0.32 -8.04 -7.38
CA ASN A 60 -1.55 -8.70 -7.83
C ASN A 60 -2.03 -9.87 -6.93
N THR A 61 -1.58 -9.90 -5.67
CA THR A 61 -1.92 -10.96 -4.72
C THR A 61 -2.74 -10.40 -3.57
N ASP A 62 -3.79 -11.09 -3.20
CA ASP A 62 -4.68 -10.73 -2.12
C ASP A 62 -4.03 -11.02 -0.76
N ALA A 63 -3.84 -9.98 0.04
CA ALA A 63 -3.24 -10.08 1.36
C ALA A 63 -4.21 -10.59 2.44
N HIS A 64 -5.52 -10.48 2.24
CA HIS A 64 -6.52 -10.96 3.19
C HIS A 64 -6.52 -12.49 3.31
N VAL A 65 -6.27 -13.18 2.19
CA VAL A 65 -6.30 -14.65 2.09
C VAL A 65 -4.93 -15.29 1.90
N PHE A 66 -3.87 -14.51 2.17
CA PHE A 66 -2.51 -15.01 2.05
C PHE A 66 -2.25 -16.17 3.01
N ASP A 67 -1.71 -17.28 2.48
CA ASP A 67 -1.27 -18.43 3.26
C ASP A 67 0.26 -18.50 3.30
N PRO A 68 0.88 -18.14 4.44
CA PRO A 68 2.32 -18.04 4.57
C PRO A 68 3.02 -19.39 4.42
N THR A 69 4.14 -19.39 3.71
CA THR A 69 5.00 -20.56 3.50
C THR A 69 6.17 -20.59 4.50
N PRO A 70 6.89 -21.73 4.62
CA PRO A 70 8.14 -21.80 5.38
C PRO A 70 9.22 -20.82 4.87
N ALA A 71 9.19 -20.44 3.58
CA ALA A 71 10.09 -19.45 3.03
C ALA A 71 9.78 -18.04 3.59
N ASP A 72 8.51 -17.72 3.81
CA ASP A 72 8.11 -16.45 4.40
C ASP A 72 8.53 -16.35 5.88
N ALA A 73 8.45 -17.45 6.62
CA ALA A 73 8.99 -17.52 7.98
C ALA A 73 10.51 -17.24 8.01
N LYS A 74 11.28 -17.76 7.04
CA LYS A 74 12.71 -17.47 6.92
C LYS A 74 12.97 -15.99 6.58
N ARG A 75 12.17 -15.38 5.70
CA ARG A 75 12.27 -13.96 5.36
C ARG A 75 12.06 -13.07 6.59
N ILE A 76 11.01 -13.35 7.39
CA ILE A 76 10.77 -12.64 8.65
C ILE A 76 11.91 -12.86 9.63
N ALA A 77 12.38 -14.10 9.81
CA ALA A 77 13.45 -14.42 10.75
C ALA A 77 14.75 -13.66 10.47
N SER A 78 15.05 -13.37 9.19
CA SER A 78 16.24 -12.63 8.77
C SER A 78 16.08 -11.11 8.78
N ALA A 79 14.86 -10.59 8.95
CA ALA A 79 14.59 -9.17 8.92
C ALA A 79 15.12 -8.44 10.17
N ARG A 80 15.55 -7.20 9.99
CA ARG A 80 15.89 -6.28 11.10
C ARG A 80 14.67 -5.51 11.57
N LEU A 81 13.72 -5.24 10.67
CA LEU A 81 12.43 -4.64 10.93
C LEU A 81 11.36 -5.35 10.11
N VAL A 82 10.18 -5.49 10.68
CA VAL A 82 8.97 -5.96 9.96
C VAL A 82 7.94 -4.84 10.00
N PHE A 83 7.49 -4.39 8.83
CA PHE A 83 6.41 -3.42 8.68
C PHE A 83 5.11 -4.12 8.33
N VAL A 84 4.06 -3.80 9.05
CA VAL A 84 2.71 -4.35 8.85
C VAL A 84 1.69 -3.21 8.79
N ASN A 85 0.56 -3.45 8.14
CA ASN A 85 -0.52 -2.47 8.13
C ASN A 85 -1.13 -2.29 9.52
N GLY A 86 -1.52 -3.39 10.16
CA GLY A 86 -2.35 -3.39 11.36
C GLY A 86 -3.84 -3.29 11.02
N LEU A 87 -4.66 -2.84 11.98
CA LEU A 87 -6.12 -2.73 11.83
C LEU A 87 -6.80 -4.07 11.45
N GLY A 88 -6.16 -5.21 11.74
CA GLY A 88 -6.68 -6.53 11.42
C GLY A 88 -6.48 -7.00 9.97
N PHE A 89 -5.70 -6.26 9.15
CA PHE A 89 -5.45 -6.60 7.75
C PHE A 89 -4.75 -7.96 7.58
N GLU A 90 -3.70 -8.20 8.36
CA GLU A 90 -2.88 -9.41 8.28
C GLU A 90 -3.36 -10.47 9.28
N GLY A 91 -4.48 -11.12 9.02
CA GLY A 91 -5.03 -12.17 9.90
C GLY A 91 -4.12 -13.39 10.09
N TRP A 92 -3.13 -13.57 9.20
CA TRP A 92 -2.14 -14.65 9.21
C TRP A 92 -0.85 -14.31 9.97
N LEU A 93 -0.62 -13.04 10.33
CA LEU A 93 0.68 -12.52 10.80
C LEU A 93 1.15 -13.18 12.10
N ASP A 94 0.30 -13.29 13.11
CA ASP A 94 0.69 -13.82 14.42
C ASP A 94 1.21 -15.25 14.32
N ARG A 95 0.58 -16.09 13.49
CA ARG A 95 1.02 -17.45 13.23
C ARG A 95 2.38 -17.49 12.56
N LEU A 96 2.60 -16.61 11.56
CA LEU A 96 3.86 -16.52 10.82
C LEU A 96 5.00 -16.02 11.71
N VAL A 97 4.77 -14.97 12.50
CA VAL A 97 5.77 -14.44 13.46
C VAL A 97 6.17 -15.53 14.47
N LYS A 98 5.19 -16.25 15.03
CA LYS A 98 5.46 -17.37 15.94
C LYS A 98 6.28 -18.48 15.27
N ALA A 99 5.92 -18.87 14.05
CA ALA A 99 6.61 -19.92 13.29
C ALA A 99 8.05 -19.51 12.90
N SER A 100 8.28 -18.21 12.63
CA SER A 100 9.60 -17.70 12.26
C SER A 100 10.58 -17.58 13.43
N GLY A 101 10.09 -17.58 14.68
CA GLY A 101 10.89 -17.29 15.87
C GLY A 101 11.39 -15.84 15.93
N TYR A 102 10.86 -14.93 15.13
CA TYR A 102 11.27 -13.52 15.09
C TYR A 102 11.07 -12.82 16.44
N ARG A 103 12.07 -12.05 16.85
CA ARG A 103 12.09 -11.29 18.10
C ARG A 103 12.37 -9.80 17.90
N GLY A 104 12.53 -9.39 16.64
CA GLY A 104 12.79 -8.00 16.28
C GLY A 104 11.53 -7.12 16.36
N PRO A 105 11.67 -5.82 16.07
CA PRO A 105 10.57 -4.87 16.10
C PRO A 105 9.56 -5.13 14.96
N ILE A 106 8.27 -5.10 15.30
CA ILE A 106 7.15 -5.07 14.35
C ILE A 106 6.56 -3.67 14.38
N VAL A 107 6.57 -3.00 13.25
CA VAL A 107 6.11 -1.61 13.07
C VAL A 107 4.73 -1.61 12.43
N ILE A 108 3.73 -1.16 13.17
CA ILE A 108 2.36 -1.00 12.67
C ILE A 108 2.27 0.35 11.95
N ALA A 109 2.23 0.33 10.63
CA ALA A 109 2.27 1.54 9.79
C ALA A 109 1.05 2.45 10.00
N SER A 110 -0.13 1.88 10.22
CA SER A 110 -1.37 2.61 10.48
C SER A 110 -1.47 3.23 11.88
N LYS A 111 -0.48 3.02 12.77
CA LYS A 111 -0.52 3.53 14.16
C LYS A 111 -0.73 5.04 14.27
N GLY A 112 -0.31 5.80 13.25
CA GLY A 112 -0.49 7.25 13.18
C GLY A 112 -1.86 7.71 12.67
N VAL A 113 -2.72 6.80 12.21
CA VAL A 113 -4.04 7.12 11.68
C VAL A 113 -4.97 7.52 12.84
N LYS A 114 -5.51 8.74 12.77
CA LYS A 114 -6.45 9.24 13.77
C LYS A 114 -7.86 8.77 13.45
N SER A 115 -8.58 8.28 14.46
CA SER A 115 -9.97 7.83 14.33
C SER A 115 -10.18 6.86 13.16
N PRO A 116 -9.63 5.64 13.23
CA PRO A 116 -9.85 4.64 12.19
C PRO A 116 -11.34 4.45 11.93
N LEU A 117 -11.69 4.34 10.65
CA LEU A 117 -13.08 4.05 10.27
C LEU A 117 -13.49 2.69 10.82
N GLN A 118 -14.76 2.61 11.22
CA GLN A 118 -15.39 1.35 11.61
C GLN A 118 -16.19 0.83 10.42
N LEU A 119 -16.16 -0.46 10.21
CA LEU A 119 -17.00 -1.11 9.22
C LEU A 119 -18.47 -0.94 9.58
N LYS A 120 -19.26 -0.55 8.60
CA LYS A 120 -20.70 -0.46 8.78
C LYS A 120 -21.32 -1.85 8.65
N ASP A 121 -22.10 -2.23 9.65
CA ASP A 121 -22.94 -3.44 9.57
C ASP A 121 -24.13 -3.17 8.66
N ASP A 122 -24.00 -3.40 7.37
CA ASP A 122 -25.13 -3.33 6.42
C ASP A 122 -25.95 -4.64 6.41
N HIS A 123 -25.84 -5.46 7.46
CA HIS A 123 -26.60 -6.71 7.57
C HIS A 123 -27.94 -6.51 8.31
N HIS A 124 -28.92 -6.01 7.61
CA HIS A 124 -30.31 -6.32 7.95
C HIS A 124 -30.58 -7.82 7.72
N HIS A 125 -30.16 -8.66 8.66
CA HIS A 125 -30.63 -10.05 8.68
C HIS A 125 -31.99 -10.13 9.33
N GLY A 126 -33.01 -10.30 8.48
CA GLY A 126 -34.23 -10.97 8.89
C GLY A 126 -33.95 -12.45 9.17
N SER A 127 -34.36 -12.91 10.37
CA SER A 127 -34.61 -14.30 10.80
C SER A 127 -33.42 -15.16 11.24
N ALA A 128 -33.59 -15.61 12.46
CA ALA A 128 -32.86 -16.58 13.22
C ALA A 128 -32.50 -17.87 12.47
N SER A 129 -31.22 -18.21 12.45
CA SER A 129 -30.73 -19.58 12.33
C SER A 129 -29.66 -19.79 13.40
N LYS A 130 -29.96 -20.65 14.38
CA LYS A 130 -28.98 -21.15 15.37
C LYS A 130 -28.01 -22.09 14.64
N GLY A 131 -26.75 -21.75 14.57
CA GLY A 131 -25.73 -22.69 14.06
C GLY A 131 -24.36 -22.06 13.87
N HIS A 132 -23.43 -22.39 14.76
CA HIS A 132 -21.97 -22.29 14.70
C HIS A 132 -21.35 -20.90 14.45
N GLY A 133 -20.72 -20.40 15.52
CA GLY A 133 -20.17 -19.06 15.65
C GLY A 133 -19.03 -18.74 14.70
N HIS A 134 -19.33 -17.96 13.70
CA HIS A 134 -18.39 -16.99 13.17
C HIS A 134 -18.71 -15.67 13.88
N GLN A 135 -17.85 -15.26 14.80
CA GLN A 135 -17.93 -13.94 15.43
C GLN A 135 -17.71 -12.90 14.33
N HIS A 136 -18.77 -12.39 13.74
CA HIS A 136 -18.74 -11.12 13.02
C HIS A 136 -18.56 -10.03 14.09
N SER A 137 -17.37 -9.49 14.17
CA SER A 137 -17.00 -8.49 15.14
C SER A 137 -17.65 -7.17 14.73
N HIS A 138 -18.78 -6.86 15.32
CA HIS A 138 -19.40 -5.54 15.26
C HIS A 138 -18.39 -4.49 15.68
N GLY A 139 -18.07 -3.53 14.80
CA GLY A 139 -17.12 -2.46 15.09
C GLY A 139 -15.63 -2.78 14.86
N ALA A 140 -15.30 -3.78 14.02
CA ALA A 140 -13.92 -3.95 13.58
C ALA A 140 -13.46 -2.73 12.75
N PRO A 141 -12.22 -2.25 12.94
CA PRO A 141 -11.73 -1.15 12.14
C PRO A 141 -11.57 -1.57 10.67
N ASP A 142 -11.87 -0.63 9.75
CA ASP A 142 -11.55 -0.77 8.35
C ASP A 142 -10.02 -0.74 8.18
N PRO A 143 -9.38 -1.78 7.60
CA PRO A 143 -7.93 -1.84 7.48
C PRO A 143 -7.35 -0.97 6.37
N HIS A 144 -8.15 -0.52 5.39
CA HIS A 144 -7.69 0.08 4.14
C HIS A 144 -7.35 1.58 4.26
N ALA A 145 -6.68 1.97 5.37
CA ALA A 145 -6.41 3.37 5.67
C ALA A 145 -5.52 4.08 4.63
N TRP A 146 -4.72 3.35 3.86
CA TRP A 146 -3.91 3.89 2.75
C TRP A 146 -4.75 4.44 1.59
N GLN A 147 -6.03 4.13 1.51
CA GLN A 147 -6.95 4.68 0.50
C GLN A 147 -7.33 6.16 0.76
N ASN A 148 -6.76 6.77 1.80
CA ASN A 148 -6.79 8.21 2.03
C ASN A 148 -5.36 8.75 2.08
N LEU A 149 -5.02 9.67 1.16
CA LEU A 149 -3.67 10.23 1.03
C LEU A 149 -3.21 10.97 2.30
N ALA A 150 -4.13 11.58 3.06
CA ALA A 150 -3.78 12.17 4.35
C ALA A 150 -3.35 11.12 5.40
N ASN A 151 -3.88 9.90 5.34
CA ASN A 151 -3.40 8.78 6.15
C ASN A 151 -2.05 8.26 5.64
N ALA A 152 -1.83 8.22 4.32
CA ALA A 152 -0.56 7.81 3.75
C ALA A 152 0.61 8.65 4.29
N GLU A 153 0.43 9.96 4.51
CA GLU A 153 1.43 10.79 5.17
C GLU A 153 1.76 10.29 6.61
N ARG A 154 0.77 9.72 7.31
CA ARG A 154 0.98 9.12 8.65
C ARG A 154 1.77 7.82 8.57
N TYR A 155 1.51 7.01 7.54
CA TYR A 155 2.31 5.81 7.26
C TYR A 155 3.77 6.19 7.00
N VAL A 156 4.01 7.18 6.14
CA VAL A 156 5.35 7.69 5.81
C VAL A 156 6.09 8.14 7.08
N GLU A 157 5.43 8.88 7.96
CA GLU A 157 6.03 9.35 9.22
C GLU A 157 6.34 8.18 10.17
N THR A 158 5.44 7.20 10.29
CA THR A 158 5.69 6.00 11.12
C THR A 158 6.88 5.21 10.59
N ILE A 159 6.97 5.03 9.26
CA ILE A 159 8.10 4.36 8.60
C ILE A 159 9.40 5.13 8.85
N ARG A 160 9.40 6.46 8.65
CA ARG A 160 10.56 7.32 8.89
C ARG A 160 11.12 7.17 10.30
N ILE A 161 10.23 7.25 11.31
CA ILE A 161 10.62 7.13 12.72
C ILE A 161 11.27 5.76 12.98
N ALA A 162 10.68 4.68 12.47
CA ALA A 162 11.20 3.33 12.68
C ALA A 162 12.56 3.12 12.00
N LEU A 163 12.74 3.62 10.77
CA LEU A 163 14.01 3.54 10.04
C LEU A 163 15.09 4.39 10.71
N ALA A 164 14.77 5.60 11.16
CA ALA A 164 15.70 6.47 11.88
C ALA A 164 16.16 5.85 13.21
N ALA A 165 15.26 5.17 13.92
CA ALA A 165 15.63 4.44 15.14
C ALA A 165 16.54 3.23 14.85
N ALA A 166 16.34 2.53 13.73
CA ALA A 166 17.15 1.37 13.35
C ALA A 166 18.51 1.74 12.75
N LEU A 167 18.59 2.87 12.02
CA LEU A 167 19.80 3.39 11.37
C LEU A 167 20.00 4.89 11.68
N PRO A 168 20.37 5.26 12.91
CA PRO A 168 20.50 6.68 13.29
C PRO A 168 21.45 7.50 12.42
N ALA A 169 22.50 6.89 11.89
CA ALA A 169 23.47 7.54 11.01
C ALA A 169 22.84 8.04 9.69
N HIS A 170 21.71 7.49 9.28
CA HIS A 170 20.98 7.86 8.05
C HIS A 170 19.68 8.63 8.32
N SER A 171 19.44 9.06 9.57
CA SER A 171 18.21 9.73 9.99
C SER A 171 17.87 10.94 9.12
N ALA A 172 18.85 11.79 8.81
CA ALA A 172 18.66 12.96 7.95
C ALA A 172 18.24 12.60 6.52
N ALA A 173 18.78 11.51 5.97
CA ALA A 173 18.38 11.02 4.65
C ALA A 173 16.93 10.51 4.65
N PHE A 174 16.51 9.79 5.68
CA PHE A 174 15.11 9.34 5.82
C PHE A 174 14.14 10.52 6.01
N GLU A 175 14.55 11.54 6.78
CA GLU A 175 13.76 12.76 6.95
C GLU A 175 13.54 13.50 5.62
N GLN A 176 14.62 13.71 4.86
CA GLN A 176 14.52 14.36 3.55
C GLN A 176 13.62 13.57 2.59
N ARG A 177 13.83 12.25 2.49
CA ARG A 177 13.04 11.39 1.60
C ARG A 177 11.57 11.35 1.99
N ALA A 178 11.27 11.26 3.29
CA ALA A 178 9.90 11.32 3.79
C ALA A 178 9.23 12.67 3.49
N ALA A 179 9.96 13.78 3.63
CA ALA A 179 9.46 15.12 3.31
C ALA A 179 9.13 15.25 1.80
N ASP A 180 10.02 14.77 0.92
CA ASP A 180 9.83 14.80 -0.53
C ASP A 180 8.66 13.89 -0.95
N TYR A 181 8.54 12.71 -0.35
CA TYR A 181 7.44 11.79 -0.61
C TYR A 181 6.10 12.39 -0.15
N ASN A 182 6.03 12.96 1.05
CA ASN A 182 4.85 13.65 1.55
C ASN A 182 4.45 14.85 0.70
N LYS A 183 5.42 15.57 0.11
CA LYS A 183 5.13 16.64 -0.86
C LYS A 183 4.41 16.11 -2.10
N ARG A 184 4.85 14.97 -2.64
CA ARG A 184 4.18 14.30 -3.78
C ARG A 184 2.79 13.79 -3.41
N ILE A 185 2.64 13.19 -2.21
CA ILE A 185 1.34 12.72 -1.69
C ILE A 185 0.34 13.88 -1.59
N ARG A 186 0.75 15.02 -1.01
CA ARG A 186 -0.13 16.21 -0.92
C ARG A 186 -0.51 16.78 -2.28
N ALA A 187 0.41 16.80 -3.23
CA ALA A 187 0.09 17.24 -4.59
C ALA A 187 -0.95 16.32 -5.24
N LEU A 188 -0.81 14.99 -5.06
CA LEU A 188 -1.77 14.02 -5.57
C LEU A 188 -3.12 14.14 -4.86
N ASP A 189 -3.16 14.40 -3.56
CA ASP A 189 -4.41 14.62 -2.81
C ASP A 189 -5.19 15.83 -3.36
N GLN A 190 -4.50 16.94 -3.61
CA GLN A 190 -5.12 18.14 -4.22
C GLN A 190 -5.62 17.85 -5.63
N ALA A 191 -4.83 17.17 -6.45
CA ALA A 191 -5.23 16.78 -7.81
C ALA A 191 -6.44 15.82 -7.79
N THR A 192 -6.47 14.87 -6.86
CA THR A 192 -7.60 13.94 -6.66
C THR A 192 -8.87 14.69 -6.33
N LYS A 193 -8.84 15.61 -5.36
CA LYS A 193 -10.00 16.45 -5.00
C LYS A 193 -10.51 17.24 -6.19
N ALA A 194 -9.60 17.86 -6.95
CA ALA A 194 -9.96 18.63 -8.14
C ALA A 194 -10.60 17.74 -9.23
N GLN A 195 -10.05 16.57 -9.50
CA GLN A 195 -10.58 15.63 -10.50
C GLN A 195 -11.96 15.09 -10.11
N ILE A 196 -12.15 14.66 -8.86
CA ILE A 196 -13.45 14.19 -8.36
C ILE A 196 -14.48 15.31 -8.39
N ALA A 197 -14.10 16.56 -8.10
CA ALA A 197 -15.01 17.70 -8.15
C ALA A 197 -15.58 17.97 -9.55
N THR A 198 -14.95 17.50 -10.62
CA THR A 198 -15.49 17.64 -11.99
C THR A 198 -16.70 16.74 -12.27
N VAL A 199 -16.93 15.74 -11.42
CA VAL A 199 -18.08 14.82 -11.55
C VAL A 199 -19.24 15.32 -10.69
N PRO A 200 -20.47 15.46 -11.23
CA PRO A 200 -21.64 15.80 -10.42
C PRO A 200 -21.87 14.82 -9.26
N VAL A 201 -22.27 15.33 -8.09
CA VAL A 201 -22.39 14.56 -6.83
C VAL A 201 -23.33 13.36 -7.00
N GLU A 202 -24.43 13.53 -7.72
CA GLU A 202 -25.43 12.49 -8.00
C GLU A 202 -24.87 11.33 -8.83
N ARG A 203 -23.75 11.53 -9.54
CA ARG A 203 -23.06 10.50 -10.34
C ARG A 203 -21.92 9.81 -9.59
N ARG A 204 -21.55 10.28 -8.40
CA ARG A 204 -20.44 9.73 -7.61
C ARG A 204 -20.85 8.46 -6.84
N ARG A 205 -21.47 7.50 -7.56
CA ARG A 205 -21.95 6.22 -7.00
C ARG A 205 -21.46 5.09 -7.88
N VAL A 206 -20.70 4.16 -7.29
CA VAL A 206 -20.01 3.08 -8.01
C VAL A 206 -20.08 1.76 -7.26
N ILE A 207 -19.92 0.65 -7.96
CA ILE A 207 -19.78 -0.70 -7.42
C ILE A 207 -18.32 -1.10 -7.45
N THR A 208 -17.86 -1.83 -6.42
CA THR A 208 -16.54 -2.45 -6.33
C THR A 208 -16.66 -3.93 -5.95
N SER A 209 -15.56 -4.69 -6.06
CA SER A 209 -15.54 -6.10 -5.72
C SER A 209 -15.72 -6.31 -4.23
N HIS A 210 -14.97 -5.59 -3.40
CA HIS A 210 -15.05 -5.70 -1.93
C HIS A 210 -15.00 -4.33 -1.24
N ASP A 211 -15.17 -4.32 0.09
CA ASP A 211 -15.26 -3.09 0.89
C ASP A 211 -13.87 -2.56 1.28
N ALA A 212 -13.15 -1.99 0.29
CA ALA A 212 -11.82 -1.44 0.48
C ALA A 212 -11.73 0.09 0.39
N PHE A 213 -12.78 0.76 -0.04
CA PHE A 213 -12.72 2.19 -0.40
C PHE A 213 -13.42 3.11 0.62
N GLY A 214 -13.66 2.65 1.86
CA GLY A 214 -14.31 3.44 2.90
C GLY A 214 -13.56 4.75 3.20
N TYR A 215 -12.24 4.70 3.33
CA TYR A 215 -11.42 5.90 3.54
C TYR A 215 -11.35 6.82 2.33
N PHE A 216 -11.36 6.27 1.13
CA PHE A 216 -11.46 7.06 -0.10
C PHE A 216 -12.81 7.77 -0.19
N ALA A 217 -13.90 7.06 0.11
CA ALA A 217 -15.25 7.60 0.16
C ALA A 217 -15.35 8.80 1.10
N ALA A 218 -14.83 8.66 2.32
CA ALA A 218 -14.83 9.71 3.34
C ALA A 218 -13.98 10.93 2.94
N ALA A 219 -12.85 10.71 2.24
CA ALA A 219 -11.93 11.78 1.86
C ALA A 219 -12.38 12.56 0.62
N TYR A 220 -13.01 11.89 -0.35
CA TYR A 220 -13.25 12.46 -1.68
C TYR A 220 -14.72 12.53 -2.11
N GLY A 221 -15.64 12.06 -1.27
CA GLY A 221 -17.08 12.20 -1.52
C GLY A 221 -17.60 11.33 -2.66
N VAL A 222 -17.07 10.11 -2.81
CA VAL A 222 -17.57 9.06 -3.71
C VAL A 222 -18.29 8.01 -2.87
N THR A 223 -19.44 7.51 -3.31
CA THR A 223 -20.15 6.43 -2.65
C THR A 223 -19.81 5.10 -3.32
N PHE A 224 -19.22 4.19 -2.58
CA PHE A 224 -18.92 2.82 -3.02
C PHE A 224 -19.97 1.86 -2.46
N TYR A 225 -20.43 0.96 -3.30
CA TYR A 225 -21.30 -0.17 -2.92
C TYR A 225 -20.53 -1.45 -3.21
N PRO A 226 -19.91 -2.08 -2.20
CA PRO A 226 -19.16 -3.30 -2.41
C PRO A 226 -20.10 -4.48 -2.69
N LEU A 227 -19.64 -5.40 -3.56
CA LEU A 227 -20.31 -6.67 -3.78
C LEU A 227 -20.18 -7.56 -2.55
N GLN A 228 -18.96 -7.66 -2.03
CA GLN A 228 -18.61 -8.42 -0.83
C GLN A 228 -18.10 -7.46 0.28
N GLY A 229 -18.12 -7.95 1.53
CA GLY A 229 -17.45 -7.28 2.65
C GLY A 229 -15.92 -7.38 2.56
N LEU A 230 -15.24 -7.37 3.71
CA LEU A 230 -13.78 -7.50 3.77
C LEU A 230 -13.27 -8.90 3.39
N ALA A 231 -14.09 -9.93 3.59
CA ALA A 231 -13.70 -11.31 3.31
C ALA A 231 -13.75 -11.57 1.80
N THR A 232 -12.59 -11.62 1.18
CA THR A 232 -12.40 -11.88 -0.25
C THR A 232 -12.24 -13.37 -0.57
N GLY A 233 -12.10 -14.23 0.43
CA GLY A 233 -11.78 -15.66 0.30
C GLY A 233 -12.91 -16.56 -0.17
N SER A 234 -14.12 -16.04 -0.41
CA SER A 234 -15.27 -16.80 -0.90
C SER A 234 -15.94 -16.12 -2.08
N GLU A 235 -16.60 -16.90 -2.93
CA GLU A 235 -17.40 -16.30 -4.00
C GLU A 235 -18.64 -15.58 -3.41
N PRO A 236 -19.11 -14.49 -4.08
CA PRO A 236 -20.33 -13.80 -3.66
C PRO A 236 -21.54 -14.74 -3.70
N THR A 237 -22.38 -14.63 -2.69
CA THR A 237 -23.64 -15.37 -2.64
C THR A 237 -24.66 -14.83 -3.65
N ALA A 238 -25.63 -15.66 -4.03
CA ALA A 238 -26.72 -15.22 -4.90
C ALA A 238 -27.50 -14.03 -4.32
N ALA A 239 -27.63 -13.96 -2.98
CA ALA A 239 -28.28 -12.84 -2.30
C ALA A 239 -27.51 -11.53 -2.43
N GLU A 240 -26.18 -11.57 -2.33
CA GLU A 240 -25.32 -10.40 -2.55
C GLU A 240 -25.39 -9.91 -3.99
N VAL A 241 -25.38 -10.81 -4.95
CA VAL A 241 -25.54 -10.47 -6.39
C VAL A 241 -26.90 -9.77 -6.62
N VAL A 242 -28.01 -10.33 -6.12
CA VAL A 242 -29.35 -9.71 -6.24
C VAL A 242 -29.38 -8.34 -5.58
N ARG A 243 -28.84 -8.22 -4.36
CA ARG A 243 -28.74 -6.95 -3.63
C ARG A 243 -28.02 -5.89 -4.46
N VAL A 244 -26.90 -6.23 -5.07
CA VAL A 244 -26.10 -5.27 -5.87
C VAL A 244 -26.85 -4.88 -7.16
N ILE A 245 -27.52 -5.80 -7.83
CA ILE A 245 -28.37 -5.48 -9.00
C ILE A 245 -29.50 -4.50 -8.63
N ASP A 246 -30.13 -4.70 -7.49
CA ASP A 246 -31.19 -3.80 -7.00
C ASP A 246 -30.63 -2.42 -6.62
N LEU A 247 -29.45 -2.37 -5.99
CA LEU A 247 -28.74 -1.11 -5.71
C LEU A 247 -28.40 -0.34 -6.98
N ILE A 248 -27.92 -1.02 -8.03
CA ILE A 248 -27.62 -0.39 -9.32
C ILE A 248 -28.85 0.29 -9.88
N LYS A 249 -29.99 -0.42 -9.92
CA LYS A 249 -31.26 0.08 -10.46
C LYS A 249 -31.81 1.24 -9.62
N LYS A 250 -31.84 1.07 -8.27
CA LYS A 250 -32.39 2.06 -7.34
C LYS A 250 -31.57 3.35 -7.29
N ASN A 251 -30.24 3.25 -7.26
CA ASN A 251 -29.34 4.40 -7.10
C ASN A 251 -28.80 4.94 -8.42
N LYS A 252 -29.21 4.38 -9.57
CA LYS A 252 -28.75 4.78 -10.92
C LYS A 252 -27.22 4.76 -11.01
N VAL A 253 -26.61 3.70 -10.45
CA VAL A 253 -25.15 3.50 -10.53
C VAL A 253 -24.73 3.37 -11.98
N THR A 254 -23.72 4.11 -12.41
CA THR A 254 -23.30 4.18 -13.81
C THR A 254 -22.09 3.32 -14.12
N ALA A 255 -21.28 2.99 -13.11
CA ALA A 255 -20.03 2.26 -13.30
C ALA A 255 -19.84 1.16 -12.24
N ILE A 256 -19.33 0.04 -12.70
CA ILE A 256 -18.87 -1.10 -11.91
C ILE A 256 -17.38 -1.23 -12.13
N PHE A 257 -16.60 -1.40 -11.07
CA PHE A 257 -15.15 -1.58 -11.16
C PHE A 257 -14.78 -2.97 -10.67
N THR A 258 -13.97 -3.67 -11.45
CA THR A 258 -13.29 -4.90 -11.05
C THR A 258 -12.01 -4.55 -10.29
N GLU A 259 -11.40 -5.52 -9.63
CA GLU A 259 -10.15 -5.33 -8.89
C GLU A 259 -9.09 -6.34 -9.34
N ASN A 260 -7.79 -5.98 -9.17
CA ASN A 260 -6.70 -6.84 -9.63
C ASN A 260 -6.48 -8.09 -8.76
N ILE A 261 -7.10 -8.13 -7.59
CA ILE A 261 -6.98 -9.24 -6.63
C ILE A 261 -8.18 -10.20 -6.64
N SER A 262 -9.22 -9.91 -7.43
CA SER A 262 -10.45 -10.69 -7.46
C SER A 262 -10.84 -11.14 -8.88
N ASP A 263 -11.66 -12.20 -8.97
CA ASP A 263 -12.18 -12.69 -10.25
C ASP A 263 -13.22 -11.69 -10.81
N PRO A 264 -13.01 -11.13 -12.00
CA PRO A 264 -13.88 -10.12 -12.55
C PRO A 264 -15.23 -10.67 -13.05
N ARG A 265 -15.34 -11.99 -13.31
CA ARG A 265 -16.48 -12.61 -14.01
C ARG A 265 -17.84 -12.31 -13.38
N VAL A 266 -17.92 -12.30 -12.05
CA VAL A 266 -19.19 -12.04 -11.35
C VAL A 266 -19.63 -10.59 -11.55
N LEU A 267 -18.73 -9.61 -11.41
CA LEU A 267 -19.07 -8.21 -11.66
C LEU A 267 -19.36 -7.92 -13.13
N GLU A 268 -18.67 -8.55 -14.06
CA GLU A 268 -18.96 -8.47 -15.50
C GLU A 268 -20.36 -9.01 -15.81
N ARG A 269 -20.78 -10.11 -15.15
CA ARG A 269 -22.12 -10.65 -15.25
C ARG A 269 -23.17 -9.69 -14.70
N ILE A 270 -22.92 -9.12 -13.50
CA ILE A 270 -23.81 -8.11 -12.89
C ILE A 270 -23.94 -6.89 -13.80
N ALA A 271 -22.85 -6.43 -14.42
CA ALA A 271 -22.87 -5.33 -15.37
C ALA A 271 -23.82 -5.64 -16.56
N LYS A 272 -23.67 -6.82 -17.15
CA LYS A 272 -24.54 -7.27 -18.26
C LYS A 272 -26.01 -7.36 -17.86
N ASP A 273 -26.32 -7.94 -16.68
CA ASP A 273 -27.70 -8.20 -16.23
C ASP A 273 -28.39 -6.90 -15.71
N SER A 274 -27.62 -5.91 -15.27
CA SER A 274 -28.15 -4.62 -14.78
C SER A 274 -28.17 -3.50 -15.81
N GLY A 275 -27.42 -3.64 -16.91
CA GLY A 275 -27.19 -2.58 -17.90
C GLY A 275 -26.17 -1.52 -17.48
N ALA A 276 -25.51 -1.69 -16.32
CA ALA A 276 -24.40 -0.84 -15.91
C ALA A 276 -23.14 -1.15 -16.74
N LYS A 277 -22.22 -0.19 -16.80
CA LYS A 277 -20.98 -0.37 -17.57
C LYS A 277 -19.84 -0.80 -16.66
N VAL A 278 -18.96 -1.69 -17.14
CA VAL A 278 -17.66 -1.91 -16.51
C VAL A 278 -16.80 -0.66 -16.78
N GLY A 279 -16.49 0.07 -15.73
CA GLY A 279 -15.77 1.34 -15.76
C GLY A 279 -14.24 1.18 -15.82
N GLY A 280 -13.75 -0.05 -15.58
CA GLY A 280 -12.34 -0.37 -15.55
C GLY A 280 -11.96 -1.24 -14.37
N ARG A 281 -10.63 -1.38 -14.15
CA ARG A 281 -10.05 -2.13 -13.05
C ARG A 281 -9.44 -1.15 -12.03
N LEU A 282 -9.70 -1.38 -10.74
CA LEU A 282 -9.07 -0.69 -9.62
C LEU A 282 -8.03 -1.58 -8.94
N TYR A 283 -7.17 -0.94 -8.19
CA TYR A 283 -6.11 -1.57 -7.41
C TYR A 283 -6.34 -1.18 -5.94
N ALA A 284 -6.93 -2.10 -5.17
CA ALA A 284 -7.29 -1.84 -3.79
C ALA A 284 -6.13 -2.14 -2.84
N ASP A 285 -5.64 -3.39 -2.85
CA ASP A 285 -4.76 -3.96 -1.83
C ASP A 285 -3.40 -4.41 -2.35
N ALA A 286 -3.19 -4.39 -3.65
CA ALA A 286 -1.93 -4.80 -4.26
C ALA A 286 -1.52 -3.89 -5.41
N LEU A 287 -0.22 -3.60 -5.48
CA LEU A 287 0.41 -3.03 -6.66
C LEU A 287 0.46 -4.06 -7.79
N THR A 288 0.84 -3.61 -8.97
CA THR A 288 1.15 -4.48 -10.12
C THR A 288 2.65 -4.78 -10.21
N GLU A 289 3.04 -5.65 -11.15
CA GLU A 289 4.43 -5.99 -11.38
C GLU A 289 5.28 -4.75 -11.70
N PRO A 290 6.55 -4.73 -11.29
CA PRO A 290 7.48 -3.63 -11.57
C PRO A 290 7.53 -3.27 -13.06
N GLY A 291 7.54 -1.98 -13.36
CA GLY A 291 7.54 -1.46 -14.74
C GLY A 291 6.16 -1.37 -15.39
N THR A 292 5.09 -1.68 -14.67
CA THR A 292 3.71 -1.54 -15.15
C THR A 292 3.00 -0.31 -14.59
N ALA A 293 1.73 -0.07 -14.99
CA ALA A 293 1.05 1.21 -14.76
C ALA A 293 0.76 1.53 -13.27
N ALA A 294 0.63 0.52 -12.40
CA ALA A 294 0.33 0.68 -10.98
C ALA A 294 1.40 0.03 -10.08
N ASP A 295 2.67 0.09 -10.47
CA ASP A 295 3.80 -0.56 -9.78
C ASP A 295 4.29 0.22 -8.54
N THR A 296 3.80 1.43 -8.30
CA THR A 296 4.05 2.21 -7.09
C THR A 296 2.75 2.72 -6.49
N TYR A 297 2.76 3.03 -5.19
CA TYR A 297 1.57 3.53 -4.51
C TYR A 297 0.98 4.80 -5.15
N LEU A 298 1.82 5.78 -5.51
CA LEU A 298 1.32 7.00 -6.13
C LEU A 298 0.74 6.75 -7.52
N LYS A 299 1.39 5.94 -8.36
CA LYS A 299 0.88 5.58 -9.68
C LYS A 299 -0.43 4.79 -9.57
N MET A 300 -0.51 3.84 -8.63
CA MET A 300 -1.73 3.10 -8.34
C MET A 300 -2.88 4.04 -7.99
N PHE A 301 -2.63 4.98 -7.07
CA PHE A 301 -3.66 5.92 -6.62
C PHE A 301 -4.11 6.85 -7.75
N GLU A 302 -3.17 7.40 -8.52
CA GLU A 302 -3.44 8.25 -9.69
C GLU A 302 -4.27 7.51 -10.74
N LEU A 303 -3.90 6.28 -11.07
CA LEU A 303 -4.63 5.44 -12.01
C LEU A 303 -6.04 5.11 -11.51
N ASN A 304 -6.20 4.77 -10.22
CA ASN A 304 -7.51 4.56 -9.62
C ASN A 304 -8.40 5.80 -9.75
N VAL A 305 -7.88 6.99 -9.42
CA VAL A 305 -8.63 8.25 -9.54
C VAL A 305 -9.08 8.50 -10.98
N ALA A 306 -8.17 8.37 -11.94
CA ALA A 306 -8.49 8.55 -13.36
C ALA A 306 -9.59 7.57 -13.81
N THR A 307 -9.46 6.28 -13.44
CA THR A 307 -10.42 5.22 -13.77
C THR A 307 -11.79 5.50 -13.14
N ILE A 308 -11.83 5.89 -11.85
CA ILE A 308 -13.08 6.21 -11.14
C ILE A 308 -13.78 7.42 -11.79
N VAL A 309 -13.05 8.51 -12.06
CA VAL A 309 -13.61 9.72 -12.69
C VAL A 309 -14.14 9.42 -14.08
N GLN A 310 -13.41 8.66 -14.87
CA GLN A 310 -13.82 8.25 -16.23
C GLN A 310 -15.09 7.43 -16.19
N GLY A 311 -15.17 6.39 -15.34
CA GLY A 311 -16.34 5.53 -15.18
C GLY A 311 -17.57 6.33 -14.72
N MET A 312 -17.44 7.17 -13.70
CA MET A 312 -18.52 8.03 -13.22
C MET A 312 -18.98 9.06 -14.28
N SER A 313 -18.08 9.50 -15.15
CA SER A 313 -18.42 10.43 -16.25
C SER A 313 -19.18 9.75 -17.40
N GLY A 314 -19.29 8.41 -17.39
CA GLY A 314 -19.97 7.64 -18.44
C GLY A 314 -19.17 7.56 -19.75
N LYS A 315 -17.90 7.95 -19.73
CA LYS A 315 -16.97 7.77 -20.85
C LYS A 315 -16.48 6.31 -20.86
N ALA A 316 -16.34 5.70 -22.05
CA ALA A 316 -15.76 4.37 -22.16
C ALA A 316 -14.28 4.42 -21.68
N SER A 317 -13.81 3.34 -21.04
CA SER A 317 -12.37 3.13 -20.81
C SER A 317 -11.65 3.03 -22.16
N PRO A 318 -10.45 3.61 -22.29
CA PRO A 318 -9.64 3.50 -23.49
C PRO A 318 -9.21 2.07 -23.79
#